data_f558038ade2a9666262491b2761b21d7
#
_entry.id   f558038ade2a9666262491b2761b21d7
#
_cell.length_a   1.000
_cell.length_b   1.000
_cell.length_c   1.000
_cell.angle_alpha   90.00
_cell.angle_beta   90.00
_cell.angle_gamma   90.00
#
_symmetry.space_group_name_H-M   'P 1'
#
loop_
_entity.id
_entity.type
_entity.pdbx_description
1 polymer ?
#
loop_
_entity_poly.entity_id
_entity_poly.type
_entity_poly.pdbx_seq_one_letter_code
_entity_poly.pdbx_strand_id
1 'polypeptide(L)'
;MALMNSADLGKRIKNEDFDNLYFFYGHDVGALEAYVKKLINKLVPKSEQIMNLHKFDGKKLDVAEFANACEALPMFAQRVCVVINDLNMDSVTKTDGDDIRKALSDLPETTVVLIYATGTDLYKTKRALTDKNKRFCDFCAKHGTACEFAYKKASDLSKNIIANVQRSECSISKYDAEYLANLCLCDSAFISQELNKLTAYAKGRAITRDDIDALCVRRVESDGYSLAVNILKGNAKMVFTRLSELADQNYEPFEILGIISFSMSDIYRAKLARASGKMIGDVSADFKYPRNREFAVKNAFSECANISAERIRKTIQILADTDLALKTKSSGSAADMLTLEQCAAKAMALTC
;
A
#
# COMPACT_ATOMS: atom_id res chain seq x y z
N MET A 1 -1.69 25.82 9.18
CA MET A 1 -0.43 25.48 8.48
C MET A 1 -0.70 24.37 7.47
N ALA A 2 0.09 24.27 6.41
CA ALA A 2 -0.04 23.18 5.45
C ALA A 2 0.56 21.90 6.05
N LEU A 3 -0.05 20.75 5.72
CA LEU A 3 0.51 19.43 6.07
C LEU A 3 1.92 19.30 5.50
N MET A 4 2.84 18.77 6.30
CA MET A 4 4.21 18.51 5.85
C MET A 4 4.22 17.30 4.91
N ASN A 5 4.97 17.36 3.82
CA ASN A 5 5.18 16.19 2.98
C ASN A 5 6.30 15.28 3.55
N SER A 6 6.25 13.99 3.22
CA SER A 6 7.20 13.00 3.75
C SER A 6 8.67 13.26 3.35
N ALA A 7 8.93 13.97 2.23
CA ALA A 7 10.29 14.27 1.80
C ALA A 7 10.93 15.37 2.65
N ASP A 8 10.17 16.40 2.98
CA ASP A 8 10.66 17.49 3.85
C ASP A 8 10.76 17.02 5.31
N LEU A 9 9.82 16.18 5.78
CA LEU A 9 9.97 15.48 7.06
C LEU A 9 11.28 14.68 7.11
N GLY A 10 11.61 13.96 6.03
CA GLY A 10 12.85 13.20 5.94
C GLY A 10 14.11 14.05 6.04
N LYS A 11 14.11 15.27 5.48
CA LYS A 11 15.21 16.24 5.59
C LYS A 11 15.34 16.76 7.04
N ARG A 12 14.22 17.13 7.67
CA ARG A 12 14.22 17.60 9.07
C ARG A 12 14.75 16.53 10.02
N ILE A 13 14.26 15.28 9.90
CA ILE A 13 14.78 14.17 10.71
C ILE A 13 16.29 13.94 10.49
N LYS A 14 16.78 14.08 9.23
CA LYS A 14 18.22 13.95 8.93
C LYS A 14 19.04 15.04 9.58
N ASN A 15 18.53 16.26 9.62
CA ASN A 15 19.19 17.44 10.19
C ASN A 15 18.95 17.58 11.71
N GLU A 16 18.26 16.60 12.34
CA GLU A 16 17.92 16.61 13.78
C GLU A 16 17.09 17.83 14.19
N ASP A 17 16.32 18.38 13.24
CA ASP A 17 15.36 19.45 13.47
C ASP A 17 14.00 18.81 13.88
N PHE A 18 13.79 18.70 15.19
CA PHE A 18 12.65 17.99 15.76
C PHE A 18 11.62 18.94 16.37
N ASP A 19 10.34 18.65 16.10
CA ASP A 19 9.22 19.19 16.85
C ASP A 19 8.91 18.30 18.08
N ASN A 20 8.15 18.85 19.02
CA ASN A 20 7.72 18.11 20.20
C ASN A 20 6.47 17.24 19.95
N LEU A 21 5.74 17.48 18.85
CA LEU A 21 4.54 16.74 18.51
C LEU A 21 4.55 16.32 17.05
N TYR A 22 4.29 15.03 16.80
CA TYR A 22 4.12 14.45 15.47
C TYR A 22 2.81 13.69 15.35
N PHE A 23 2.11 13.87 14.23
CA PHE A 23 0.95 13.06 13.86
C PHE A 23 1.11 12.50 12.45
N PHE A 24 1.28 11.16 12.35
CA PHE A 24 1.49 10.45 11.09
C PHE A 24 0.29 9.58 10.77
N TYR A 25 -0.25 9.73 9.57
CA TYR A 25 -1.39 8.95 9.11
C TYR A 25 -1.29 8.75 7.59
N GLY A 26 -2.05 7.82 7.04
CA GLY A 26 -2.08 7.61 5.59
C GLY A 26 -2.24 6.16 5.20
N HIS A 27 -2.28 5.95 3.89
CA HIS A 27 -2.51 4.63 3.32
C HIS A 27 -1.21 3.86 3.03
N ASP A 28 -0.06 4.53 2.89
CA ASP A 28 1.25 3.90 2.73
C ASP A 28 1.83 3.56 4.11
N VAL A 29 1.27 2.50 4.71
CA VAL A 29 1.64 2.03 6.05
C VAL A 29 3.13 1.68 6.11
N GLY A 30 3.69 1.07 5.06
CA GLY A 30 5.11 0.70 5.03
C GLY A 30 6.04 1.92 5.07
N ALA A 31 5.72 2.97 4.32
CA ALA A 31 6.48 4.21 4.40
C ALA A 31 6.31 4.88 5.77
N LEU A 32 5.09 4.91 6.30
CA LEU A 32 4.78 5.49 7.62
C LEU A 32 5.61 4.83 8.72
N GLU A 33 5.56 3.49 8.82
CA GLU A 33 6.32 2.72 9.84
C GLU A 33 7.84 2.92 9.71
N ALA A 34 8.35 3.01 8.48
CA ALA A 34 9.77 3.30 8.26
C ALA A 34 10.18 4.68 8.83
N TYR A 35 9.31 5.69 8.67
CA TYR A 35 9.54 7.01 9.23
C TYR A 35 9.37 7.05 10.75
N VAL A 36 8.37 6.34 11.31
CA VAL A 36 8.20 6.16 12.76
C VAL A 36 9.48 5.57 13.37
N LYS A 37 9.95 4.44 12.83
CA LYS A 37 11.17 3.78 13.31
C LYS A 37 12.40 4.68 13.20
N LYS A 38 12.54 5.41 12.09
CA LYS A 38 13.65 6.33 11.86
C LYS A 38 13.63 7.48 12.89
N LEU A 39 12.45 8.07 13.13
CA LEU A 39 12.29 9.16 14.08
C LEU A 39 12.60 8.70 15.51
N ILE A 40 12.00 7.59 15.95
CA ILE A 40 12.26 7.03 17.30
C ILE A 40 13.75 6.77 17.52
N ASN A 41 14.44 6.11 16.56
CA ASN A 41 15.86 5.80 16.69
C ASN A 41 16.77 7.03 16.70
N LYS A 42 16.31 8.15 16.13
CA LYS A 42 17.02 9.43 16.17
C LYS A 42 16.76 10.19 17.47
N LEU A 43 15.54 10.13 17.99
CA LEU A 43 15.16 10.78 19.25
C LEU A 43 15.75 10.07 20.48
N VAL A 44 15.65 8.73 20.47
CA VAL A 44 16.10 7.89 21.59
C VAL A 44 16.88 6.70 21.02
N PRO A 45 18.22 6.67 21.15
CA PRO A 45 19.06 5.54 20.76
C PRO A 45 18.60 4.23 21.42
N LYS A 46 18.83 3.10 20.74
CA LYS A 46 18.34 1.78 21.21
C LYS A 46 18.73 1.43 22.65
N SER A 47 19.94 1.85 23.08
CA SER A 47 20.45 1.62 24.45
C SER A 47 19.64 2.37 25.53
N GLU A 48 18.96 3.45 25.14
CA GLU A 48 18.26 4.36 26.05
C GLU A 48 16.72 4.17 26.01
N GLN A 49 16.21 3.36 25.05
CA GLN A 49 14.76 3.19 24.83
C GLN A 49 14.03 2.54 26.00
N ILE A 50 14.69 1.71 26.81
CA ILE A 50 14.05 1.02 27.93
C ILE A 50 13.46 2.02 28.94
N MET A 51 14.13 3.15 29.19
CA MET A 51 13.73 4.14 30.17
C MET A 51 13.05 5.38 29.58
N ASN A 52 13.27 5.64 28.27
CA ASN A 52 12.87 6.91 27.65
C ASN A 52 11.90 6.75 26.49
N LEU A 53 11.43 5.52 26.21
CA LEU A 53 10.44 5.25 25.16
C LEU A 53 9.18 4.64 25.78
N HIS A 54 8.12 5.43 25.88
CA HIS A 54 6.80 5.01 26.37
C HIS A 54 5.89 4.71 25.17
N LYS A 55 5.22 3.56 25.16
CA LYS A 55 4.35 3.13 24.05
C LYS A 55 2.95 2.85 24.57
N PHE A 56 1.97 3.45 23.88
CA PHE A 56 0.55 3.32 24.20
C PHE A 56 -0.22 2.78 22.98
N ASP A 57 -1.22 1.97 23.25
CA ASP A 57 -2.24 1.59 22.25
C ASP A 57 -3.38 2.61 22.31
N GLY A 58 -3.56 3.38 21.25
CA GLY A 58 -4.59 4.40 21.16
C GLY A 58 -6.03 3.86 21.23
N LYS A 59 -6.23 2.56 21.01
CA LYS A 59 -7.55 1.89 21.15
C LYS A 59 -7.93 1.68 22.63
N LYS A 60 -6.94 1.70 23.54
CA LYS A 60 -7.10 1.44 24.99
C LYS A 60 -6.27 2.44 25.81
N LEU A 61 -6.21 3.69 25.36
CA LEU A 61 -5.37 4.72 25.95
C LEU A 61 -5.89 5.07 27.35
N ASP A 62 -5.05 4.87 28.37
CA ASP A 62 -5.20 5.51 29.67
C ASP A 62 -4.65 6.94 29.58
N VAL A 63 -5.56 7.92 29.62
CA VAL A 63 -5.21 9.33 29.40
C VAL A 63 -4.38 9.88 30.57
N ALA A 64 -4.60 9.39 31.80
CA ALA A 64 -3.83 9.83 32.97
C ALA A 64 -2.39 9.28 32.91
N GLU A 65 -2.22 8.01 32.56
CA GLU A 65 -0.90 7.40 32.36
C GLU A 65 -0.15 8.07 31.20
N PHE A 66 -0.85 8.37 30.10
CA PHE A 66 -0.28 9.12 28.98
C PHE A 66 0.19 10.51 29.39
N ALA A 67 -0.63 11.28 30.13
CA ALA A 67 -0.26 12.61 30.59
C ALA A 67 0.99 12.56 31.51
N ASN A 68 1.05 11.60 32.44
CA ASN A 68 2.22 11.38 33.28
C ASN A 68 3.48 11.05 32.47
N ALA A 69 3.35 10.24 31.40
CA ALA A 69 4.47 9.92 30.51
C ALA A 69 4.95 11.15 29.71
N CYS A 70 4.05 12.08 29.37
CA CYS A 70 4.42 13.34 28.71
C CYS A 70 5.24 14.28 29.61
N GLU A 71 5.02 14.21 30.92
CA GLU A 71 5.73 15.03 31.93
C GLU A 71 7.01 14.36 32.44
N ALA A 72 7.29 13.11 32.03
CA ALA A 72 8.46 12.37 32.48
C ALA A 72 9.78 13.06 32.11
N LEU A 73 10.74 13.09 33.02
CA LEU A 73 12.08 13.59 32.71
C LEU A 73 12.94 12.51 32.09
N PRO A 74 13.81 12.86 31.10
CA PRO A 74 14.69 11.90 30.47
C PRO A 74 15.73 11.34 31.48
N MET A 75 15.90 10.01 31.42
CA MET A 75 16.88 9.30 32.24
C MET A 75 18.10 8.92 31.39
N PHE A 76 19.24 9.57 31.66
CA PHE A 76 20.50 9.36 30.91
C PHE A 76 20.39 9.59 29.40
N ALA A 77 19.35 10.28 28.96
CA ALA A 77 19.05 10.60 27.56
C ALA A 77 18.79 12.11 27.41
N GLN A 78 18.82 12.62 26.19
CA GLN A 78 18.46 14.00 25.91
C GLN A 78 16.94 14.22 25.84
N ARG A 79 16.18 13.18 25.51
CA ARG A 79 14.75 13.28 25.25
C ARG A 79 13.99 12.04 25.72
N VAL A 80 12.72 12.26 26.09
CA VAL A 80 11.71 11.22 26.24
C VAL A 80 10.89 11.15 24.95
N CYS A 81 10.60 9.96 24.48
CA CYS A 81 9.70 9.73 23.33
C CYS A 81 8.46 8.99 23.81
N VAL A 82 7.30 9.61 23.66
CA VAL A 82 5.99 9.01 23.95
C VAL A 82 5.32 8.68 22.63
N VAL A 83 4.94 7.43 22.43
CA VAL A 83 4.39 6.92 21.18
C VAL A 83 2.98 6.42 21.41
N ILE A 84 2.03 6.89 20.61
CA ILE A 84 0.66 6.36 20.57
C ILE A 84 0.40 5.77 19.20
N ASN A 85 0.09 4.48 19.13
CA ASN A 85 -0.35 3.82 17.90
C ASN A 85 -1.87 3.73 17.86
N ASP A 86 -2.46 3.99 16.68
CA ASP A 86 -3.89 3.79 16.39
C ASP A 86 -4.87 4.61 17.24
N LEU A 87 -4.49 5.83 17.61
CA LEU A 87 -5.43 6.76 18.20
C LEU A 87 -6.46 7.23 17.18
N ASN A 88 -7.75 6.99 17.48
CA ASN A 88 -8.88 7.44 16.67
C ASN A 88 -9.81 8.32 17.51
N MET A 89 -9.87 9.61 17.19
CA MET A 89 -10.67 10.57 17.92
C MET A 89 -12.18 10.34 17.82
N ASP A 90 -12.65 9.51 16.87
CA ASP A 90 -14.07 9.15 16.81
C ASP A 90 -14.48 8.21 17.94
N SER A 91 -13.56 7.38 18.42
CA SER A 91 -13.76 6.46 19.55
C SER A 91 -13.45 7.06 20.92
N VAL A 92 -12.86 8.23 20.96
CA VAL A 92 -12.48 8.93 22.22
C VAL A 92 -13.66 9.77 22.73
N THR A 93 -13.89 9.74 24.04
CA THR A 93 -14.90 10.60 24.68
C THR A 93 -14.51 12.09 24.55
N LYS A 94 -15.48 12.98 24.75
CA LYS A 94 -15.17 14.43 24.68
C LYS A 94 -14.19 14.84 25.77
N THR A 95 -14.37 14.35 27.00
CA THR A 95 -13.50 14.65 28.14
C THR A 95 -12.08 14.18 27.88
N ASP A 96 -11.89 12.89 27.53
CA ASP A 96 -10.57 12.34 27.22
C ASP A 96 -9.89 13.07 26.06
N GLY A 97 -10.67 13.44 25.03
CA GLY A 97 -10.16 14.19 23.90
C GLY A 97 -9.70 15.61 24.25
N ASP A 98 -10.34 16.26 25.22
CA ASP A 98 -9.91 17.56 25.74
C ASP A 98 -8.68 17.42 26.63
N ASP A 99 -8.60 16.38 27.47
CA ASP A 99 -7.43 16.08 28.31
C ASP A 99 -6.21 15.69 27.47
N ILE A 100 -6.37 14.89 26.43
CA ILE A 100 -5.29 14.59 25.45
C ILE A 100 -4.77 15.87 24.81
N ARG A 101 -5.65 16.77 24.33
CA ARG A 101 -5.21 18.05 23.74
C ARG A 101 -4.50 18.93 24.76
N LYS A 102 -4.97 18.95 25.99
CA LYS A 102 -4.33 19.70 27.08
C LYS A 102 -2.91 19.20 27.32
N ALA A 103 -2.71 17.90 27.47
CA ALA A 103 -1.38 17.30 27.63
C ALA A 103 -0.45 17.59 26.44
N LEU A 104 -0.99 17.60 25.21
CA LEU A 104 -0.21 17.87 24.00
C LEU A 104 0.07 19.36 23.74
N SER A 105 -0.64 20.27 24.41
CA SER A 105 -0.47 21.73 24.22
C SER A 105 0.73 22.31 24.94
N ASP A 106 1.16 21.66 26.02
CA ASP A 106 2.22 22.14 26.91
C ASP A 106 3.24 21.02 27.20
N LEU A 107 3.88 20.55 26.13
CA LEU A 107 4.90 19.51 26.22
C LEU A 107 6.24 20.12 26.66
N PRO A 108 6.95 19.48 27.61
CA PRO A 108 8.33 19.86 27.94
C PRO A 108 9.23 19.83 26.70
N GLU A 109 10.23 20.70 26.64
CA GLU A 109 11.18 20.74 25.50
C GLU A 109 11.92 19.41 25.29
N THR A 110 12.06 18.63 26.35
CA THR A 110 12.70 17.31 26.33
C THR A 110 11.77 16.18 25.90
N THR A 111 10.46 16.42 25.79
CA THR A 111 9.47 15.39 25.45
C THR A 111 9.04 15.51 24.00
N VAL A 112 9.06 14.39 23.29
CA VAL A 112 8.52 14.28 21.92
C VAL A 112 7.41 13.25 21.91
N VAL A 113 6.22 13.67 21.50
CA VAL A 113 5.07 12.77 21.31
C VAL A 113 4.90 12.46 19.83
N LEU A 114 4.86 11.18 19.52
CA LEU A 114 4.62 10.66 18.18
C LEU A 114 3.31 9.85 18.16
N ILE A 115 2.30 10.37 17.49
CA ILE A 115 1.02 9.71 17.29
C ILE A 115 0.96 9.22 15.86
N TYR A 116 0.63 7.95 15.65
CA TYR A 116 0.51 7.41 14.29
C TYR A 116 -0.61 6.36 14.18
N ALA A 117 -1.17 6.19 12.98
CA ALA A 117 -2.25 5.27 12.71
C ALA A 117 -1.89 4.31 11.57
N THR A 118 -1.89 3.01 11.86
CA THR A 118 -1.62 1.92 10.91
C THR A 118 -2.73 0.89 10.84
N GLY A 119 -3.40 0.61 11.95
CA GLY A 119 -4.43 -0.41 12.11
C GLY A 119 -5.82 0.14 12.43
N THR A 120 -6.03 1.46 12.32
CA THR A 120 -7.33 2.10 12.50
C THR A 120 -7.68 3.01 11.33
N ASP A 121 -8.96 3.05 10.96
CA ASP A 121 -9.43 3.91 9.88
C ASP A 121 -9.82 5.28 10.43
N LEU A 122 -9.07 6.30 10.01
CA LEU A 122 -9.30 7.70 10.37
C LEU A 122 -10.14 8.45 9.34
N TYR A 123 -10.50 7.79 8.23
CA TYR A 123 -11.08 8.44 7.06
C TYR A 123 -12.60 8.31 7.01
N LYS A 124 -13.30 9.40 6.67
CA LYS A 124 -14.71 9.40 6.30
C LYS A 124 -14.91 8.99 4.84
N THR A 125 -13.97 9.36 4.00
CA THR A 125 -13.91 9.02 2.58
C THR A 125 -12.48 8.67 2.22
N LYS A 126 -12.23 8.14 1.02
CA LYS A 126 -10.88 7.79 0.55
C LYS A 126 -9.83 8.90 0.67
N ARG A 127 -10.24 10.16 0.82
CA ARG A 127 -9.33 11.33 0.83
C ARG A 127 -9.51 12.25 2.03
N ALA A 128 -10.60 12.12 2.76
CA ALA A 128 -10.93 13.04 3.83
C ALA A 128 -11.03 12.31 5.16
N LEU A 129 -10.30 12.77 6.15
CA LEU A 129 -10.44 12.35 7.53
C LEU A 129 -11.87 12.61 8.02
N THR A 130 -12.30 11.88 9.05
CA THR A 130 -13.52 12.22 9.79
C THR A 130 -13.39 13.61 10.42
N ASP A 131 -14.49 14.23 10.77
CA ASP A 131 -14.48 15.61 11.28
C ASP A 131 -13.68 15.75 12.58
N LYS A 132 -13.76 14.74 13.48
CA LYS A 132 -12.99 14.73 14.73
C LYS A 132 -11.50 14.50 14.47
N ASN A 133 -11.15 13.53 13.63
CA ASN A 133 -9.75 13.25 13.27
C ASN A 133 -9.12 14.39 12.47
N LYS A 134 -9.89 15.08 11.62
CA LYS A 134 -9.41 16.28 10.93
C LYS A 134 -9.07 17.42 11.89
N ARG A 135 -9.98 17.72 12.83
CA ARG A 135 -9.72 18.75 13.85
C ARG A 135 -8.50 18.41 14.71
N PHE A 136 -8.29 17.14 15.00
CA PHE A 136 -7.11 16.68 15.72
C PHE A 136 -5.84 16.79 14.87
N CYS A 137 -5.90 16.45 13.59
CA CYS A 137 -4.80 16.66 12.65
C CYS A 137 -4.42 18.15 12.53
N ASP A 138 -5.42 19.04 12.42
CA ASP A 138 -5.21 20.49 12.37
C ASP A 138 -4.60 21.03 13.66
N PHE A 139 -5.02 20.49 14.81
CA PHE A 139 -4.42 20.76 16.11
C PHE A 139 -2.95 20.34 16.15
N CYS A 140 -2.63 19.10 15.75
CA CYS A 140 -1.25 18.60 15.71
C CYS A 140 -0.37 19.41 14.73
N ALA A 141 -0.91 19.82 13.59
CA ALA A 141 -0.20 20.66 12.63
C ALA A 141 0.06 22.09 13.14
N LYS A 142 -0.75 22.58 14.08
CA LYS A 142 -0.55 23.88 14.73
C LYS A 142 0.54 23.84 15.82
N HIS A 143 0.61 22.75 16.58
CA HIS A 143 1.52 22.59 17.73
C HIS A 143 2.79 21.80 17.39
N GLY A 144 2.91 21.27 16.18
CA GLY A 144 4.04 20.47 15.73
C GLY A 144 3.93 20.10 14.25
N THR A 145 4.20 18.85 13.90
CA THR A 145 4.17 18.36 12.52
C THR A 145 3.10 17.30 12.34
N ALA A 146 2.18 17.53 11.37
CA ALA A 146 1.29 16.50 10.83
C ALA A 146 1.72 16.12 9.41
N CYS A 147 1.82 14.81 9.12
CA CYS A 147 2.27 14.30 7.83
C CYS A 147 1.35 13.18 7.34
N GLU A 148 0.83 13.32 6.10
CA GLU A 148 0.08 12.27 5.42
C GLU A 148 1.01 11.41 4.57
N PHE A 149 0.99 10.10 4.79
CA PHE A 149 1.69 9.09 4.00
C PHE A 149 0.73 8.49 2.96
N ALA A 150 0.49 9.23 1.90
CA ALA A 150 -0.31 8.74 0.77
C ALA A 150 0.52 7.87 -0.16
N TYR A 151 -0.11 6.87 -0.82
CA TYR A 151 0.56 6.10 -1.87
C TYR A 151 1.12 7.03 -2.95
N LYS A 152 2.37 6.79 -3.33
CA LYS A 152 3.07 7.53 -4.38
C LYS A 152 2.86 6.84 -5.73
N LYS A 153 2.99 7.61 -6.81
CA LYS A 153 3.01 7.05 -8.16
C LYS A 153 4.34 6.32 -8.41
N ALA A 154 4.35 5.37 -9.33
CA ALA A 154 5.57 4.65 -9.71
C ALA A 154 6.70 5.59 -10.15
N SER A 155 6.39 6.67 -10.86
CA SER A 155 7.34 7.70 -11.27
C SER A 155 8.01 8.45 -10.11
N ASP A 156 7.31 8.59 -8.98
CA ASP A 156 7.87 9.25 -7.78
C ASP A 156 8.67 8.24 -6.95
N LEU A 157 8.22 6.98 -6.90
CA LEU A 157 8.92 5.88 -6.24
C LEU A 157 10.21 5.51 -6.95
N SER A 158 10.26 5.60 -8.29
CA SER A 158 11.46 5.27 -9.07
C SER A 158 12.69 6.07 -8.63
N LYS A 159 12.52 7.34 -8.25
CA LYS A 159 13.61 8.17 -7.71
C LYS A 159 14.17 7.61 -6.40
N ASN A 160 13.27 7.17 -5.51
CA ASN A 160 13.66 6.58 -4.23
C ASN A 160 14.31 5.20 -4.42
N ILE A 161 13.80 4.40 -5.36
CA ILE A 161 14.36 3.10 -5.75
C ILE A 161 15.79 3.28 -6.26
N ILE A 162 16.02 4.18 -7.21
CA ILE A 162 17.35 4.47 -7.78
C ILE A 162 18.30 4.90 -6.66
N ALA A 163 17.90 5.85 -5.80
CA ALA A 163 18.72 6.30 -4.70
C ALA A 163 19.05 5.20 -3.68
N ASN A 164 18.14 4.23 -3.47
CA ASN A 164 18.37 3.10 -2.57
C ASN A 164 19.37 2.10 -3.19
N VAL A 165 19.20 1.78 -4.46
CA VAL A 165 20.06 0.87 -5.22
C VAL A 165 21.49 1.42 -5.28
N GLN A 166 21.67 2.73 -5.48
CA GLN A 166 22.98 3.39 -5.49
C GLN A 166 23.71 3.29 -4.14
N ARG A 167 23.00 3.26 -3.01
CA ARG A 167 23.63 3.06 -1.68
C ARG A 167 24.23 1.67 -1.50
N SER A 168 23.78 0.70 -2.29
CA SER A 168 24.30 -0.66 -2.33
C SER A 168 25.29 -0.87 -3.48
N GLU A 169 25.87 0.23 -4.01
CA GLU A 169 26.84 0.25 -5.13
C GLU A 169 26.31 -0.38 -6.43
N CYS A 170 24.99 -0.58 -6.52
CA CYS A 170 24.31 -1.09 -7.70
C CYS A 170 23.70 0.07 -8.53
N SER A 171 23.25 -0.23 -9.73
CA SER A 171 22.48 0.70 -10.56
C SER A 171 21.19 0.06 -11.09
N ILE A 172 20.22 0.88 -11.43
CA ILE A 172 18.94 0.45 -12.05
C ILE A 172 18.47 1.55 -12.98
N SER A 173 17.92 1.19 -14.13
CA SER A 173 17.34 2.17 -15.05
C SER A 173 16.04 2.75 -14.46
N LYS A 174 15.68 3.97 -14.86
CA LYS A 174 14.40 4.57 -14.45
C LYS A 174 13.20 3.71 -14.87
N TYR A 175 13.26 3.12 -16.06
CA TYR A 175 12.20 2.25 -16.57
C TYR A 175 12.03 0.98 -15.73
N ASP A 176 13.13 0.36 -15.33
CA ASP A 176 13.11 -0.84 -14.51
C ASP A 176 12.71 -0.53 -13.07
N ALA A 177 13.10 0.64 -12.54
CA ALA A 177 12.65 1.13 -11.24
C ALA A 177 11.13 1.39 -11.22
N GLU A 178 10.57 2.00 -12.28
CA GLU A 178 9.12 2.19 -12.44
C GLU A 178 8.40 0.85 -12.61
N TYR A 179 8.99 -0.08 -13.35
CA TYR A 179 8.46 -1.43 -13.50
C TYR A 179 8.40 -2.17 -12.16
N LEU A 180 9.48 -2.16 -11.40
CA LEU A 180 9.51 -2.76 -10.06
C LEU A 180 8.45 -2.14 -9.15
N ALA A 181 8.31 -0.81 -9.14
CA ALA A 181 7.28 -0.14 -8.37
C ALA A 181 5.86 -0.59 -8.74
N ASN A 182 5.60 -0.76 -10.04
CA ASN A 182 4.32 -1.25 -10.54
C ASN A 182 4.08 -2.72 -10.18
N LEU A 183 5.11 -3.58 -10.30
CA LEU A 183 5.06 -4.98 -9.91
C LEU A 183 4.69 -5.15 -8.44
N CYS A 184 5.22 -4.26 -7.59
CA CYS A 184 4.96 -4.21 -6.16
C CYS A 184 3.69 -3.41 -5.80
N LEU A 185 2.84 -3.03 -6.76
CA LEU A 185 1.62 -2.22 -6.57
C LEU A 185 1.87 -0.90 -5.81
N CYS A 186 3.05 -0.32 -5.99
CA CYS A 186 3.51 0.89 -5.30
C CYS A 186 3.53 0.78 -3.76
N ASP A 187 3.60 -0.42 -3.22
CA ASP A 187 3.74 -0.69 -1.79
C ASP A 187 5.20 -0.51 -1.37
N SER A 188 5.47 0.51 -0.56
CA SER A 188 6.83 0.87 -0.15
C SER A 188 7.54 -0.20 0.66
N ALA A 189 6.82 -0.97 1.49
CA ALA A 189 7.40 -2.07 2.28
C ALA A 189 7.80 -3.22 1.37
N PHE A 190 6.92 -3.62 0.45
CA PHE A 190 7.18 -4.69 -0.50
C PHE A 190 8.31 -4.32 -1.46
N ILE A 191 8.32 -3.09 -2.00
CA ILE A 191 9.45 -2.58 -2.81
C ILE A 191 10.77 -2.71 -2.05
N SER A 192 10.81 -2.35 -0.78
CA SER A 192 12.02 -2.44 0.03
C SER A 192 12.53 -3.89 0.19
N GLN A 193 11.61 -4.84 0.38
CA GLN A 193 11.97 -6.27 0.48
C GLN A 193 12.54 -6.79 -0.84
N GLU A 194 11.89 -6.47 -1.97
CA GLU A 194 12.36 -6.87 -3.30
C GLU A 194 13.71 -6.24 -3.65
N LEU A 195 13.91 -4.96 -3.31
CA LEU A 195 15.20 -4.28 -3.51
C LEU A 195 16.34 -4.94 -2.73
N ASN A 196 16.10 -5.39 -1.50
CA ASN A 196 17.12 -6.09 -0.72
C ASN A 196 17.57 -7.38 -1.42
N LYS A 197 16.64 -8.15 -2.00
CA LYS A 197 16.96 -9.35 -2.79
C LYS A 197 17.76 -9.00 -4.05
N LEU A 198 17.26 -8.02 -4.81
CA LEU A 198 17.88 -7.61 -6.07
C LEU A 198 19.30 -7.06 -5.86
N THR A 199 19.53 -6.22 -4.87
CA THR A 199 20.85 -5.65 -4.57
C THR A 199 21.81 -6.73 -4.07
N ALA A 200 21.35 -7.66 -3.22
CA ALA A 200 22.16 -8.79 -2.77
C ALA A 200 22.55 -9.72 -3.91
N TYR A 201 21.68 -9.91 -4.91
CA TYR A 201 21.97 -10.72 -6.10
C TYR A 201 22.91 -9.98 -7.07
N ALA A 202 22.68 -8.70 -7.31
CA ALA A 202 23.40 -7.91 -8.28
C ALA A 202 24.89 -7.66 -7.88
N LYS A 203 25.20 -7.60 -6.58
CA LYS A 203 26.57 -7.47 -6.05
C LYS A 203 27.40 -6.38 -6.76
N GLY A 204 26.88 -5.17 -6.86
CA GLY A 204 27.55 -4.01 -7.45
C GLY A 204 27.34 -3.82 -8.97
N ARG A 205 26.65 -4.74 -9.67
CA ARG A 205 26.30 -4.54 -11.08
C ARG A 205 24.95 -3.84 -11.28
N ALA A 206 24.64 -3.54 -12.53
CA ALA A 206 23.32 -3.05 -12.90
C ALA A 206 22.25 -4.13 -12.69
N ILE A 207 21.11 -3.74 -12.10
CA ILE A 207 19.89 -4.54 -12.00
C ILE A 207 19.12 -4.38 -13.29
N THR A 208 18.85 -5.49 -13.97
CA THR A 208 18.15 -5.54 -15.24
C THR A 208 16.70 -5.96 -15.08
N ARG A 209 15.92 -5.83 -16.17
CA ARG A 209 14.57 -6.33 -16.23
C ARG A 209 14.48 -7.83 -15.96
N ASP A 210 15.42 -8.61 -16.52
CA ASP A 210 15.47 -10.06 -16.35
C ASP A 210 15.73 -10.45 -14.90
N ASP A 211 16.56 -9.69 -14.17
CA ASP A 211 16.77 -9.90 -12.73
C ASP A 211 15.46 -9.69 -11.94
N ILE A 212 14.71 -8.64 -12.29
CA ILE A 212 13.42 -8.34 -11.63
C ILE A 212 12.43 -9.47 -11.91
N ASP A 213 12.32 -9.91 -13.17
CA ASP A 213 11.39 -10.96 -13.56
C ASP A 213 11.76 -12.33 -12.97
N ALA A 214 13.04 -12.60 -12.74
CA ALA A 214 13.54 -13.86 -12.18
C ALA A 214 13.44 -13.92 -10.64
N LEU A 215 13.63 -12.79 -9.94
CA LEU A 215 13.79 -12.80 -8.47
C LEU A 215 12.62 -12.21 -7.71
N CYS A 216 11.88 -11.26 -8.32
CA CYS A 216 10.81 -10.60 -7.61
C CYS A 216 9.54 -11.43 -7.65
N VAL A 217 8.97 -11.63 -6.47
CA VAL A 217 7.64 -12.25 -6.35
C VAL A 217 6.61 -11.27 -6.87
N ARG A 218 5.85 -11.69 -7.87
CA ARG A 218 4.70 -10.91 -8.34
C ARG A 218 3.58 -11.07 -7.34
N ARG A 219 2.89 -9.99 -6.99
CA ARG A 219 1.65 -10.12 -6.23
C ARG A 219 0.59 -10.78 -7.09
N VAL A 220 -0.20 -11.65 -6.49
CA VAL A 220 -1.24 -12.44 -7.16
C VAL A 220 -2.24 -11.54 -7.90
N GLU A 221 -2.54 -10.35 -7.38
CA GLU A 221 -3.39 -9.36 -8.06
C GLU A 221 -2.76 -8.83 -9.36
N SER A 222 -1.44 -8.72 -9.43
CA SER A 222 -0.71 -8.35 -10.67
C SER A 222 -0.79 -9.48 -11.70
N ASP A 223 -0.75 -10.72 -11.22
CA ASP A 223 -0.87 -11.90 -12.08
C ASP A 223 -2.27 -12.08 -12.64
N GLY A 224 -3.30 -11.89 -11.83
CA GLY A 224 -4.69 -11.92 -12.27
C GLY A 224 -4.98 -10.89 -13.34
N TYR A 225 -4.41 -9.69 -13.22
CA TYR A 225 -4.55 -8.67 -14.27
C TYR A 225 -3.84 -9.08 -15.57
N SER A 226 -2.60 -9.59 -15.48
CA SER A 226 -1.84 -10.09 -16.62
C SER A 226 -2.58 -11.26 -17.31
N LEU A 227 -3.12 -12.20 -16.52
CA LEU A 227 -3.92 -13.31 -17.05
C LEU A 227 -5.16 -12.81 -17.77
N ALA A 228 -5.94 -11.90 -17.15
CA ALA A 228 -7.15 -11.35 -17.77
C ALA A 228 -6.87 -10.67 -19.12
N VAL A 229 -5.80 -9.86 -19.18
CA VAL A 229 -5.39 -9.19 -20.43
C VAL A 229 -4.93 -10.19 -21.49
N ASN A 230 -4.11 -11.18 -21.12
CA ASN A 230 -3.62 -12.19 -22.07
C ASN A 230 -4.73 -13.13 -22.56
N ILE A 231 -5.72 -13.46 -21.72
CA ILE A 231 -6.94 -14.17 -22.14
C ILE A 231 -7.69 -13.35 -23.20
N LEU A 232 -7.92 -12.06 -22.95
CA LEU A 232 -8.60 -11.19 -23.91
C LEU A 232 -7.82 -10.97 -25.21
N LYS A 233 -6.49 -11.04 -25.17
CA LYS A 233 -5.61 -10.97 -26.35
C LYS A 233 -5.43 -12.31 -27.07
N GLY A 234 -5.88 -13.42 -26.49
CA GLY A 234 -5.70 -14.76 -27.05
C GLY A 234 -4.26 -15.30 -26.97
N ASN A 235 -3.45 -14.80 -26.02
CA ASN A 235 -2.06 -15.21 -25.87
C ASN A 235 -1.94 -16.50 -25.03
N ALA A 236 -2.22 -17.64 -25.68
CA ALA A 236 -2.29 -18.94 -25.03
C ALA A 236 -0.98 -19.31 -24.29
N LYS A 237 0.18 -19.07 -24.90
CA LYS A 237 1.48 -19.39 -24.30
C LYS A 237 1.63 -18.72 -22.94
N MET A 238 1.38 -17.40 -22.87
CA MET A 238 1.53 -16.65 -21.61
C MET A 238 0.49 -17.07 -20.57
N VAL A 239 -0.74 -17.35 -21.01
CA VAL A 239 -1.82 -17.76 -20.09
C VAL A 239 -1.49 -19.11 -19.43
N PHE A 240 -1.18 -20.14 -20.21
CA PHE A 240 -0.92 -21.46 -19.65
C PHE A 240 0.39 -21.55 -18.86
N THR A 241 1.45 -20.87 -19.31
CA THR A 241 2.69 -20.78 -18.52
C THR A 241 2.38 -20.17 -17.14
N ARG A 242 1.58 -19.09 -17.10
CA ARG A 242 1.29 -18.41 -15.84
C ARG A 242 0.36 -19.20 -14.94
N LEU A 243 -0.62 -19.91 -15.49
CA LEU A 243 -1.47 -20.82 -14.73
C LEU A 243 -0.65 -21.94 -14.07
N SER A 244 0.30 -22.53 -14.81
CA SER A 244 1.21 -23.56 -14.27
C SER A 244 2.08 -23.00 -13.14
N GLU A 245 2.67 -21.81 -13.31
CA GLU A 245 3.48 -21.16 -12.28
C GLU A 245 2.69 -20.89 -10.99
N LEU A 246 1.42 -20.48 -11.10
CA LEU A 246 0.55 -20.26 -9.94
C LEU A 246 0.19 -21.57 -9.24
N ALA A 247 -0.06 -22.64 -10.02
CA ALA A 247 -0.28 -23.97 -9.47
C ALA A 247 0.97 -24.48 -8.70
N ASP A 248 2.17 -24.30 -9.26
CA ASP A 248 3.44 -24.65 -8.62
C ASP A 248 3.70 -23.86 -7.33
N GLN A 249 3.10 -22.65 -7.22
CA GLN A 249 3.11 -21.83 -6.02
C GLN A 249 2.00 -22.21 -5.01
N ASN A 250 1.29 -23.31 -5.25
CA ASN A 250 0.18 -23.84 -4.43
C ASN A 250 -1.04 -22.90 -4.33
N TYR A 251 -1.32 -22.08 -5.36
CA TYR A 251 -2.58 -21.38 -5.42
C TYR A 251 -3.70 -22.31 -5.85
N GLU A 252 -4.81 -22.24 -5.12
CA GLU A 252 -5.99 -23.04 -5.44
C GLU A 252 -6.70 -22.50 -6.70
N PRO A 253 -7.27 -23.37 -7.57
CA PRO A 253 -7.92 -22.97 -8.81
C PRO A 253 -9.01 -21.92 -8.65
N PHE A 254 -9.78 -21.98 -7.55
CA PHE A 254 -10.84 -21.01 -7.26
C PHE A 254 -10.27 -19.62 -6.87
N GLU A 255 -9.10 -19.56 -6.23
CA GLU A 255 -8.40 -18.31 -5.92
C GLU A 255 -7.92 -17.63 -7.21
N ILE A 256 -7.30 -18.40 -8.09
CA ILE A 256 -6.83 -17.93 -9.40
C ILE A 256 -8.02 -17.42 -10.24
N LEU A 257 -9.13 -18.17 -10.27
CA LEU A 257 -10.36 -17.76 -10.97
C LEU A 257 -10.92 -16.46 -10.39
N GLY A 258 -10.94 -16.33 -9.06
CA GLY A 258 -11.40 -15.12 -8.36
C GLY A 258 -10.59 -13.87 -8.76
N ILE A 259 -9.27 -14.00 -8.82
CA ILE A 259 -8.36 -12.90 -9.18
C ILE A 259 -8.52 -12.50 -10.66
N ILE A 260 -8.66 -13.48 -11.57
CA ILE A 260 -8.94 -13.23 -12.99
C ILE A 260 -10.29 -12.52 -13.15
N SER A 261 -11.33 -13.01 -12.46
CA SER A 261 -12.70 -12.47 -12.53
C SER A 261 -12.76 -11.03 -12.02
N PHE A 262 -12.03 -10.73 -10.95
CA PHE A 262 -11.93 -9.39 -10.41
C PHE A 262 -11.25 -8.43 -11.39
N SER A 263 -10.13 -8.83 -11.99
CA SER A 263 -9.40 -8.04 -12.98
C SER A 263 -10.22 -7.86 -14.28
N MET A 264 -10.94 -8.88 -14.70
CA MET A 264 -11.85 -8.81 -15.85
C MET A 264 -12.99 -7.81 -15.63
N SER A 265 -13.53 -7.78 -14.40
CA SER A 265 -14.55 -6.80 -14.00
C SER A 265 -14.01 -5.36 -14.05
N ASP A 266 -12.76 -5.13 -13.66
CA ASP A 266 -12.13 -3.83 -13.76
C ASP A 266 -11.95 -3.37 -15.21
N ILE A 267 -11.54 -4.29 -16.11
CA ILE A 267 -11.42 -4.03 -17.55
C ILE A 267 -12.80 -3.70 -18.15
N TYR A 268 -13.86 -4.42 -17.73
CA TYR A 268 -15.21 -4.17 -18.21
C TYR A 268 -15.75 -2.81 -17.76
N ARG A 269 -15.56 -2.46 -16.48
CA ARG A 269 -15.93 -1.14 -15.91
C ARG A 269 -15.22 -0.01 -16.65
N ALA A 270 -13.92 -0.17 -16.91
CA ALA A 270 -13.13 0.79 -17.68
C ALA A 270 -13.66 0.94 -19.13
N LYS A 271 -14.04 -0.17 -19.78
CA LYS A 271 -14.60 -0.16 -21.14
C LYS A 271 -15.92 0.59 -21.20
N LEU A 272 -16.84 0.32 -20.27
CA LEU A 272 -18.15 1.00 -20.20
C LEU A 272 -18.00 2.47 -19.86
N ALA A 273 -17.14 2.82 -18.91
CA ALA A 273 -16.85 4.21 -18.55
C ALA A 273 -16.31 5.00 -19.74
N ARG A 274 -15.36 4.42 -20.48
CA ARG A 274 -14.81 5.02 -21.69
C ARG A 274 -15.88 5.24 -22.77
N ALA A 275 -16.79 4.27 -22.97
CA ALA A 275 -17.91 4.39 -23.89
C ALA A 275 -18.91 5.51 -23.46
N SER A 276 -19.00 5.80 -22.16
CA SER A 276 -19.85 6.86 -21.58
C SER A 276 -19.13 8.18 -21.40
N GLY A 277 -17.91 8.34 -21.94
CA GLY A 277 -17.13 9.59 -21.81
C GLY A 277 -16.57 9.86 -20.42
N LYS A 278 -16.63 8.90 -19.48
CA LYS A 278 -16.08 9.02 -18.15
C LYS A 278 -14.57 8.83 -18.12
N MET A 279 -13.90 9.49 -17.18
CA MET A 279 -12.47 9.42 -16.99
C MET A 279 -12.09 8.40 -15.90
N ILE A 280 -10.79 8.10 -15.78
CA ILE A 280 -10.23 7.17 -14.79
C ILE A 280 -10.66 7.53 -13.35
N GLY A 281 -10.66 8.83 -13.03
CA GLY A 281 -11.06 9.33 -11.73
C GLY A 281 -12.52 9.05 -11.37
N ASP A 282 -13.41 9.12 -12.38
CA ASP A 282 -14.85 8.85 -12.18
C ASP A 282 -15.09 7.38 -11.85
N VAL A 283 -14.40 6.46 -12.55
CA VAL A 283 -14.48 5.01 -12.26
C VAL A 283 -13.97 4.71 -10.86
N SER A 284 -12.85 5.32 -10.48
CA SER A 284 -12.29 5.14 -9.13
C SER A 284 -13.25 5.63 -8.04
N ALA A 285 -14.00 6.70 -8.30
CA ALA A 285 -15.00 7.23 -7.38
C ALA A 285 -16.28 6.38 -7.34
N ASP A 286 -16.86 6.05 -8.52
CA ASP A 286 -18.13 5.30 -8.65
C ASP A 286 -18.04 3.92 -8.00
N PHE A 287 -16.92 3.22 -8.17
CA PHE A 287 -16.71 1.87 -7.65
C PHE A 287 -15.90 1.84 -6.35
N LYS A 288 -15.63 2.98 -5.76
CA LYS A 288 -14.90 3.11 -4.48
C LYS A 288 -13.57 2.33 -4.46
N TYR A 289 -12.78 2.39 -5.53
CA TYR A 289 -11.47 1.74 -5.57
C TYR A 289 -10.51 2.36 -4.53
N PRO A 290 -9.78 1.55 -3.77
CA PRO A 290 -8.73 2.06 -2.92
C PRO A 290 -7.60 2.68 -3.77
N ARG A 291 -6.84 3.62 -3.19
CA ARG A 291 -5.79 4.37 -3.93
C ARG A 291 -4.71 3.47 -4.54
N ASN A 292 -4.34 2.40 -3.85
CA ASN A 292 -3.37 1.41 -4.35
C ASN A 292 -3.85 0.68 -5.62
N ARG A 293 -5.14 0.76 -5.95
CA ARG A 293 -5.72 0.18 -7.16
C ARG A 293 -5.97 1.18 -8.30
N GLU A 294 -5.71 2.46 -8.12
CA GLU A 294 -5.81 3.44 -9.21
C GLU A 294 -4.94 3.06 -10.43
N PHE A 295 -3.81 2.39 -10.16
CA PHE A 295 -2.95 1.85 -11.21
C PHE A 295 -3.65 0.75 -12.03
N ALA A 296 -4.36 -0.17 -11.39
CA ALA A 296 -5.13 -1.22 -12.09
C ALA A 296 -6.22 -0.62 -12.97
N VAL A 297 -6.93 0.41 -12.48
CA VAL A 297 -7.93 1.14 -13.26
C VAL A 297 -7.31 1.86 -14.45
N LYS A 298 -6.15 2.51 -14.26
CA LYS A 298 -5.41 3.17 -15.35
C LYS A 298 -4.99 2.18 -16.43
N ASN A 299 -4.47 1.02 -16.06
CA ASN A 299 -4.10 -0.03 -17.00
C ASN A 299 -5.32 -0.60 -17.71
N ALA A 300 -6.42 -0.82 -16.99
CA ALA A 300 -7.68 -1.26 -17.56
C ALA A 300 -8.20 -0.30 -18.63
N PHE A 301 -8.09 1.01 -18.40
CA PHE A 301 -8.44 2.03 -19.41
C PHE A 301 -7.57 1.98 -20.66
N SER A 302 -6.29 1.67 -20.54
CA SER A 302 -5.37 1.51 -21.67
C SER A 302 -5.69 0.23 -22.47
N GLU A 303 -5.81 -0.89 -21.76
CA GLU A 303 -5.97 -2.21 -22.38
C GLU A 303 -7.36 -2.42 -22.99
N CYS A 304 -8.43 -1.84 -22.39
CA CYS A 304 -9.79 -2.00 -22.91
C CYS A 304 -10.04 -1.29 -24.25
N ALA A 305 -9.11 -0.47 -24.73
CA ALA A 305 -9.32 0.37 -25.92
C ALA A 305 -9.72 -0.48 -27.16
N ASN A 306 -8.94 -1.53 -27.45
CA ASN A 306 -9.05 -2.34 -28.64
C ASN A 306 -9.84 -3.64 -28.43
N ILE A 307 -10.53 -3.80 -27.31
CA ILE A 307 -11.31 -5.01 -27.00
C ILE A 307 -12.79 -4.64 -26.99
N SER A 308 -13.65 -5.43 -27.63
CA SER A 308 -15.09 -5.16 -27.64
C SER A 308 -15.70 -5.42 -26.26
N ALA A 309 -16.71 -4.61 -25.88
CA ALA A 309 -17.43 -4.82 -24.62
C ALA A 309 -18.13 -6.18 -24.58
N GLU A 310 -18.58 -6.65 -25.75
CA GLU A 310 -19.24 -7.94 -25.91
C GLU A 310 -18.28 -9.11 -25.62
N ARG A 311 -17.02 -9.04 -26.10
CA ARG A 311 -16.00 -10.04 -25.79
C ARG A 311 -15.71 -10.11 -24.29
N ILE A 312 -15.57 -8.96 -23.63
CA ILE A 312 -15.33 -8.92 -22.20
C ILE A 312 -16.54 -9.51 -21.45
N ARG A 313 -17.76 -9.15 -21.84
CA ARG A 313 -18.99 -9.66 -21.24
C ARG A 313 -19.12 -11.18 -21.36
N LYS A 314 -18.87 -11.74 -22.56
CA LYS A 314 -18.89 -13.20 -22.78
C LYS A 314 -17.81 -13.91 -21.98
N THR A 315 -16.62 -13.31 -21.84
CA THR A 315 -15.55 -13.86 -21.01
C THR A 315 -15.97 -13.90 -19.55
N ILE A 316 -16.59 -12.83 -19.03
CA ILE A 316 -17.11 -12.79 -17.66
C ILE A 316 -18.17 -13.90 -17.44
N GLN A 317 -19.03 -14.16 -18.43
CA GLN A 317 -20.00 -15.25 -18.33
C GLN A 317 -19.32 -16.62 -18.20
N ILE A 318 -18.30 -16.89 -19.04
CA ILE A 318 -17.52 -18.13 -18.95
C ILE A 318 -16.86 -18.30 -17.59
N LEU A 319 -16.31 -17.20 -17.01
CA LEU A 319 -15.71 -17.22 -15.68
C LEU A 319 -16.76 -17.53 -14.60
N ALA A 320 -17.95 -16.94 -14.70
CA ALA A 320 -19.04 -17.19 -13.77
C ALA A 320 -19.56 -18.63 -13.81
N ASP A 321 -19.71 -19.19 -15.03
CA ASP A 321 -20.11 -20.58 -15.22
C ASP A 321 -19.06 -21.55 -14.66
N THR A 322 -17.76 -21.18 -14.77
CA THR A 322 -16.66 -21.95 -14.20
C THR A 322 -16.62 -21.86 -12.68
N ASP A 323 -16.88 -20.70 -12.09
CA ASP A 323 -16.99 -20.54 -10.63
C ASP A 323 -18.08 -21.43 -10.05
N LEU A 324 -19.23 -21.47 -10.71
CA LEU A 324 -20.31 -22.38 -10.34
C LEU A 324 -19.90 -23.85 -10.47
N ALA A 325 -19.20 -24.22 -11.55
CA ALA A 325 -18.73 -25.58 -11.75
C ALA A 325 -17.72 -26.01 -10.67
N LEU A 326 -16.75 -25.19 -10.34
CA LEU A 326 -15.78 -25.46 -9.27
C LEU A 326 -16.43 -25.61 -7.89
N LYS A 327 -17.47 -24.82 -7.60
CA LYS A 327 -18.20 -24.89 -6.33
C LYS A 327 -19.17 -26.08 -6.21
N THR A 328 -19.68 -26.57 -7.33
CA THR A 328 -20.70 -27.63 -7.34
C THR A 328 -20.18 -29.00 -7.73
N LYS A 329 -19.08 -29.08 -8.45
CA LYS A 329 -18.54 -30.31 -9.04
C LYS A 329 -17.04 -30.49 -8.77
N SER A 330 -16.53 -29.92 -7.66
CA SER A 330 -15.12 -30.08 -7.30
C SER A 330 -14.77 -31.56 -7.19
N SER A 331 -13.74 -31.97 -7.91
CA SER A 331 -13.25 -33.34 -7.98
C SER A 331 -11.79 -33.47 -7.47
N GLY A 332 -11.29 -32.43 -6.79
CA GLY A 332 -9.93 -32.30 -6.30
C GLY A 332 -9.08 -31.34 -7.14
N SER A 333 -8.02 -30.82 -6.53
CA SER A 333 -7.23 -29.69 -7.05
C SER A 333 -6.75 -29.86 -8.50
N ALA A 334 -6.31 -31.06 -8.89
CA ALA A 334 -5.85 -31.32 -10.26
C ALA A 334 -6.98 -31.25 -11.30
N ALA A 335 -8.18 -31.79 -11.00
CA ALA A 335 -9.34 -31.71 -11.89
C ALA A 335 -9.92 -30.31 -11.96
N ASP A 336 -9.87 -29.58 -10.85
CA ASP A 336 -10.30 -28.20 -10.75
C ASP A 336 -9.35 -27.27 -11.54
N MET A 337 -8.03 -27.56 -11.54
CA MET A 337 -7.05 -26.84 -12.37
C MET A 337 -7.30 -27.06 -13.86
N LEU A 338 -7.59 -28.30 -14.29
CA LEU A 338 -7.98 -28.57 -15.66
C LEU A 338 -9.27 -27.82 -16.08
N THR A 339 -10.22 -27.70 -15.15
CA THR A 339 -11.46 -26.92 -15.37
C THR A 339 -11.14 -25.43 -15.59
N LEU A 340 -10.19 -24.87 -14.83
CA LEU A 340 -9.72 -23.50 -14.99
C LEU A 340 -8.99 -23.30 -16.34
N GLU A 341 -8.15 -24.24 -16.74
CA GLU A 341 -7.45 -24.22 -18.03
C GLU A 341 -8.43 -24.28 -19.21
N GLN A 342 -9.45 -25.12 -19.11
CA GLN A 342 -10.53 -25.20 -20.11
C GLN A 342 -11.33 -23.89 -20.18
N CYS A 343 -11.56 -23.24 -19.04
CA CYS A 343 -12.17 -21.92 -18.96
C CYS A 343 -11.35 -20.90 -19.76
N ALA A 344 -10.05 -20.84 -19.49
CA ALA A 344 -9.14 -19.91 -20.18
C ALA A 344 -9.13 -20.18 -21.72
N ALA A 345 -9.06 -21.46 -22.11
CA ALA A 345 -9.11 -21.86 -23.52
C ALA A 345 -10.41 -21.41 -24.20
N LYS A 346 -11.58 -21.65 -23.60
CA LYS A 346 -12.89 -21.21 -24.09
C LYS A 346 -12.97 -19.70 -24.25
N ALA A 347 -12.48 -18.96 -23.24
CA ALA A 347 -12.47 -17.50 -23.26
C ALA A 347 -11.56 -16.93 -24.36
N MET A 348 -10.40 -17.54 -24.60
CA MET A 348 -9.51 -17.16 -25.70
C MET A 348 -10.08 -17.48 -27.10
N ALA A 349 -10.84 -18.55 -27.21
CA ALA A 349 -11.46 -18.98 -28.47
C ALA A 349 -12.66 -18.10 -28.90
N LEU A 350 -13.12 -17.17 -28.09
CA LEU A 350 -14.17 -16.23 -28.46
C LEU A 350 -13.73 -15.38 -29.66
N THR A 351 -14.39 -15.54 -30.77
CA THR A 351 -14.29 -14.67 -31.96
C THR A 351 -15.37 -13.60 -31.83
N CYS A 352 -14.98 -12.34 -31.64
CA CYS A 352 -15.88 -11.18 -31.64
C CYS A 352 -15.21 -10.01 -32.34
#